data_a07756a8393b74ea146f6a6d009322b1
#
_entry.id   a07756a8393b74ea146f6a6d009322b1
#
_cell.length_a   1.000
_cell.length_b   1.000
_cell.length_c   1.000
_cell.angle_alpha   90.00
_cell.angle_beta   90.00
_cell.angle_gamma   90.00
#
_symmetry.space_group_name_H-M   'P 1'
#
loop_
_entity.id
_entity.type
_entity.pdbx_description
1 polymer ?
#
loop_
_entity_poly.entity_id
_entity_poly.type
_entity_poly.pdbx_seq_one_letter_code
_entity_poly.pdbx_strand_id
1 'polypeptide(L)'
;MKLWRKKEMDNNRDFEAFRNDVSWFLKPNSDIVFKDSELMISEEFKKTFPKLSGLIQKARVSNVEIDSESYILFAWDNVDNQICGWLNKLELADSYKCEMIEEHELLLRNIGGIKESFNEPEDSFTNNQNFVFIGSECMRGIGDWDDYYSMMCEDDKCEKIDSSNYLAFVYEANGALTMYEPESKKVFLFSHDHCFDNVEFIENQPEYTFHKFKNVDTFTDYVEELADQWVKFIK
;
A
#
# COMPACT_ATOMS: atom_id res chain seq x y z
N MET A 1 -18.50 7.80 29.96
CA MET A 1 -18.54 9.20 29.52
C MET A 1 -17.15 9.82 29.30
N LYS A 2 -16.15 9.71 30.21
CA LYS A 2 -14.78 10.26 29.98
C LYS A 2 -14.00 9.54 28.86
N LEU A 3 -14.08 8.23 28.75
CA LEU A 3 -13.39 7.43 27.73
C LEU A 3 -13.95 7.69 26.31
N TRP A 4 -15.28 7.82 26.18
CA TRP A 4 -15.93 8.11 24.92
C TRP A 4 -15.54 9.49 24.37
N ARG A 5 -15.57 10.54 25.23
CA ARG A 5 -15.12 11.88 24.84
C ARG A 5 -13.64 11.94 24.43
N LYS A 6 -12.79 11.12 25.07
CA LYS A 6 -11.37 11.06 24.70
C LYS A 6 -11.20 10.43 23.32
N LYS A 7 -11.89 9.31 23.02
CA LYS A 7 -11.87 8.64 21.70
C LYS A 7 -12.35 9.57 20.59
N GLU A 8 -13.46 10.30 20.82
CA GLU A 8 -14.01 11.27 19.86
C GLU A 8 -13.03 12.45 19.60
N MET A 9 -12.34 12.93 20.62
CA MET A 9 -11.30 13.97 20.47
C MET A 9 -10.07 13.46 19.73
N ASP A 10 -9.65 12.22 19.99
CA ASP A 10 -8.49 11.60 19.32
C ASP A 10 -8.83 11.33 17.84
N ASN A 11 -10.00 10.79 17.53
CA ASN A 11 -10.47 10.58 16.15
C ASN A 11 -10.47 11.89 15.35
N ASN A 12 -10.99 12.96 15.89
CA ASN A 12 -11.01 14.27 15.24
C ASN A 12 -9.59 14.81 14.99
N ARG A 13 -8.69 14.67 15.97
CA ARG A 13 -7.30 15.14 15.86
C ARG A 13 -6.53 14.38 14.78
N ASP A 14 -6.66 13.05 14.75
CA ASP A 14 -5.96 12.20 13.81
C ASP A 14 -6.49 12.39 12.37
N PHE A 15 -7.81 12.56 12.22
CA PHE A 15 -8.42 12.86 10.93
C PHE A 15 -8.09 14.26 10.42
N GLU A 16 -7.99 15.26 11.30
CA GLU A 16 -7.54 16.61 10.90
C GLU A 16 -6.07 16.60 10.46
N ALA A 17 -5.20 15.78 11.06
CA ALA A 17 -3.83 15.61 10.58
C ALA A 17 -3.81 15.03 9.16
N PHE A 18 -4.58 13.98 8.91
CA PHE A 18 -4.78 13.43 7.57
C PHE A 18 -5.26 14.48 6.58
N ARG A 19 -6.36 15.18 6.90
CA ARG A 19 -6.97 16.18 6.04
C ARG A 19 -6.04 17.36 5.69
N ASN A 20 -5.16 17.75 6.62
CA ASN A 20 -4.23 18.82 6.40
C ASN A 20 -3.09 18.44 5.46
N ASP A 21 -2.60 17.22 5.54
CA ASP A 21 -1.53 16.70 4.71
C ASP A 21 -2.05 16.28 3.33
N VAL A 22 -3.15 15.51 3.29
CA VAL A 22 -3.78 14.98 2.06
C VAL A 22 -5.00 15.85 1.67
N SER A 23 -4.78 17.14 1.50
CA SER A 23 -5.85 18.12 1.31
C SER A 23 -6.66 17.96 0.01
N TRP A 24 -6.11 17.24 -0.98
CA TRP A 24 -6.76 16.95 -2.27
C TRP A 24 -7.76 15.79 -2.20
N PHE A 25 -7.71 14.94 -1.17
CA PHE A 25 -8.55 13.75 -1.07
C PHE A 25 -10.03 14.08 -0.83
N LEU A 26 -10.30 15.04 0.05
CA LEU A 26 -11.65 15.42 0.44
C LEU A 26 -12.20 16.53 -0.46
N LYS A 27 -13.39 16.32 -1.01
CA LYS A 27 -14.12 17.38 -1.68
C LYS A 27 -14.72 18.36 -0.65
N PRO A 28 -15.00 19.64 -1.02
CA PRO A 28 -15.55 20.64 -0.08
C PRO A 28 -16.86 20.22 0.62
N ASN A 29 -17.63 19.30 0.03
CA ASN A 29 -18.92 18.82 0.55
C ASN A 29 -18.92 17.33 0.84
N SER A 30 -17.76 16.68 1.03
CA SER A 30 -17.70 15.28 1.40
C SER A 30 -18.44 15.00 2.70
N ASP A 31 -19.30 14.00 2.70
CA ASP A 31 -19.99 13.51 3.89
C ASP A 31 -19.05 12.59 4.69
N ILE A 32 -18.80 12.93 5.96
CA ILE A 32 -17.83 12.23 6.81
C ILE A 32 -18.55 11.76 8.07
N VAL A 33 -18.59 10.44 8.25
CA VAL A 33 -19.23 9.80 9.40
C VAL A 33 -18.27 8.85 10.10
N PHE A 34 -17.94 9.14 11.37
CA PHE A 34 -17.18 8.22 12.21
C PHE A 34 -18.08 7.10 12.73
N LYS A 35 -17.62 5.85 12.62
CA LYS A 35 -18.33 4.66 13.09
C LYS A 35 -17.66 4.07 14.33
N ASP A 36 -18.48 3.62 15.25
CA ASP A 36 -18.02 2.95 16.47
C ASP A 36 -17.86 1.46 16.15
N SER A 37 -16.66 1.07 15.77
CA SER A 37 -16.32 -0.34 15.57
C SER A 37 -14.90 -0.60 16.11
N GLU A 38 -14.67 -1.84 16.53
CA GLU A 38 -13.33 -2.29 16.94
C GLU A 38 -12.69 -3.04 15.77
N LEU A 39 -11.42 -2.74 15.52
CA LEU A 39 -10.63 -3.50 14.56
C LEU A 39 -10.32 -4.87 15.16
N MET A 40 -10.74 -5.91 14.47
CA MET A 40 -10.40 -7.29 14.80
C MET A 40 -9.55 -7.89 13.70
N ILE A 41 -8.29 -8.17 13.99
CA ILE A 41 -7.38 -8.89 13.09
C ILE A 41 -7.34 -10.37 13.45
N SER A 42 -7.38 -11.23 12.42
CA SER A 42 -7.40 -12.68 12.59
C SER A 42 -6.05 -13.22 13.10
N GLU A 43 -6.07 -14.41 13.74
CA GLU A 43 -4.83 -15.09 14.14
C GLU A 43 -3.98 -15.51 12.92
N GLU A 44 -4.62 -15.83 11.80
CA GLU A 44 -3.97 -16.11 10.55
C GLU A 44 -3.20 -14.88 10.04
N PHE A 45 -3.82 -13.70 10.05
CA PHE A 45 -3.16 -12.44 9.70
C PHE A 45 -1.94 -12.15 10.58
N LYS A 46 -2.06 -12.33 11.89
CA LYS A 46 -0.95 -12.12 12.84
C LYS A 46 0.22 -13.06 12.58
N LYS A 47 -0.07 -14.29 12.14
CA LYS A 47 0.95 -15.29 11.82
C LYS A 47 1.63 -15.01 10.48
N THR A 48 0.86 -14.57 9.48
CA THR A 48 1.36 -14.29 8.13
C THR A 48 2.14 -12.98 8.08
N PHE A 49 1.65 -11.95 8.79
CA PHE A 49 2.23 -10.60 8.82
C PHE A 49 2.55 -10.14 10.26
N PRO A 50 3.53 -10.74 10.93
CA PRO A 50 3.81 -10.45 12.34
C PRO A 50 4.29 -9.01 12.59
N LYS A 51 5.14 -8.42 11.74
CA LYS A 51 5.59 -7.03 11.90
C LYS A 51 4.45 -6.04 11.63
N LEU A 52 3.69 -6.25 10.54
CA LEU A 52 2.52 -5.43 10.22
C LEU A 52 1.48 -5.51 11.35
N SER A 53 1.22 -6.71 11.87
CA SER A 53 0.33 -6.89 13.02
C SER A 53 0.80 -6.11 14.25
N GLY A 54 2.10 -6.13 14.53
CA GLY A 54 2.71 -5.37 15.61
C GLY A 54 2.61 -3.84 15.42
N LEU A 55 2.76 -3.37 14.18
CA LEU A 55 2.57 -1.97 13.82
C LEU A 55 1.11 -1.53 14.04
N ILE A 56 0.16 -2.29 13.50
CA ILE A 56 -1.29 -2.00 13.61
C ILE A 56 -1.76 -2.00 15.07
N GLN A 57 -1.23 -2.88 15.92
CA GLN A 57 -1.57 -2.91 17.36
C GLN A 57 -1.15 -1.64 18.12
N LYS A 58 -0.19 -0.89 17.61
CA LYS A 58 0.23 0.40 18.19
C LYS A 58 -0.60 1.59 17.66
N ALA A 59 -1.40 1.38 16.63
CA ALA A 59 -2.17 2.44 16.00
C ALA A 59 -3.34 2.91 16.89
N ARG A 60 -3.64 4.20 16.81
CA ARG A 60 -4.97 4.71 17.08
C ARG A 60 -5.82 4.42 15.84
N VAL A 61 -6.98 3.82 16.04
CA VAL A 61 -7.82 3.33 14.93
C VAL A 61 -9.17 4.04 14.95
N SER A 62 -9.54 4.61 13.81
CA SER A 62 -10.85 5.22 13.58
C SER A 62 -11.49 4.61 12.34
N ASN A 63 -12.73 4.13 12.47
CA ASN A 63 -13.52 3.74 11.32
C ASN A 63 -14.29 4.96 10.81
N VAL A 64 -14.14 5.27 9.54
CA VAL A 64 -14.74 6.45 8.93
C VAL A 64 -15.41 6.07 7.60
N GLU A 65 -16.58 6.60 7.36
CA GLU A 65 -17.25 6.57 6.06
C GLU A 65 -17.10 7.93 5.41
N ILE A 66 -16.62 7.96 4.18
CA ILE A 66 -16.44 9.17 3.39
C ILE A 66 -17.19 8.99 2.08
N ASP A 67 -18.19 9.81 1.82
CA ASP A 67 -19.04 9.74 0.61
C ASP A 67 -19.59 8.32 0.35
N SER A 68 -20.02 7.62 1.43
CA SER A 68 -20.54 6.23 1.44
C SER A 68 -19.51 5.14 1.18
N GLU A 69 -18.23 5.44 1.06
CA GLU A 69 -17.16 4.46 1.06
C GLU A 69 -16.60 4.25 2.48
N SER A 70 -16.27 3.02 2.82
CA SER A 70 -15.79 2.65 4.16
C SER A 70 -14.27 2.64 4.22
N TYR A 71 -13.72 3.26 5.27
CA TYR A 71 -12.28 3.35 5.50
C TYR A 71 -11.92 3.05 6.96
N ILE A 72 -10.65 2.66 7.16
CA ILE A 72 -10.00 2.64 8.46
C ILE A 72 -8.85 3.66 8.42
N LEU A 73 -8.86 4.59 9.35
CA LEU A 73 -7.73 5.48 9.59
C LEU A 73 -6.85 4.87 10.69
N PHE A 74 -5.62 4.52 10.34
CA PHE A 74 -4.55 4.17 11.27
C PHE A 74 -3.69 5.39 11.51
N ALA A 75 -3.49 5.75 12.77
CA ALA A 75 -2.67 6.91 13.14
C ALA A 75 -1.64 6.56 14.22
N TRP A 76 -0.46 7.10 14.05
CA TRP A 76 0.66 6.99 15.00
C TRP A 76 1.22 8.38 15.31
N ASP A 77 2.06 8.48 16.32
CA ASP A 77 2.93 9.64 16.50
C ASP A 77 4.33 9.23 16.03
N ASN A 78 4.93 10.00 15.11
CA ASN A 78 6.29 9.76 14.66
C ASN A 78 7.34 10.24 15.68
N VAL A 79 8.62 10.01 15.42
CA VAL A 79 9.73 10.40 16.30
C VAL A 79 9.77 11.89 16.61
N ASP A 80 9.23 12.74 15.74
CA ASP A 80 9.15 14.20 15.86
C ASP A 80 7.85 14.71 16.53
N ASN A 81 7.00 13.81 17.03
CA ASN A 81 5.68 14.09 17.60
C ASN A 81 4.65 14.63 16.59
N GLN A 82 4.84 14.38 15.30
CA GLN A 82 3.81 14.61 14.31
C GLN A 82 2.90 13.38 14.22
N ILE A 83 1.63 13.60 13.91
CA ILE A 83 0.68 12.53 13.63
C ILE A 83 0.90 12.10 12.18
N CYS A 84 1.13 10.81 11.97
CA CYS A 84 1.31 10.19 10.67
C CYS A 84 0.39 8.97 10.55
N GLY A 85 0.19 8.44 9.36
CA GLY A 85 -0.68 7.27 9.25
C GLY A 85 -1.12 6.89 7.85
N TRP A 86 -2.12 6.00 7.83
CA TRP A 86 -2.74 5.46 6.62
C TRP A 86 -4.27 5.60 6.66
N LEU A 87 -4.86 5.96 5.54
CA LEU A 87 -6.28 5.80 5.28
C LEU A 87 -6.46 4.56 4.40
N ASN A 88 -6.93 3.46 5.00
CA ASN A 88 -7.14 2.21 4.31
C ASN A 88 -8.58 2.09 3.83
N LYS A 89 -8.77 1.79 2.53
CA LYS A 89 -10.08 1.51 1.95
C LYS A 89 -10.51 0.09 2.27
N LEU A 90 -11.73 -0.07 2.78
CA LEU A 90 -12.37 -1.36 2.99
C LEU A 90 -13.21 -1.71 1.76
N GLU A 91 -12.97 -2.87 1.19
CA GLU A 91 -13.65 -3.33 -0.01
C GLU A 91 -14.30 -4.70 0.21
N LEU A 92 -15.38 -4.96 -0.53
CA LEU A 92 -15.94 -6.29 -0.60
C LEU A 92 -15.20 -7.11 -1.67
N ALA A 93 -15.05 -8.41 -1.45
CA ALA A 93 -14.29 -9.29 -2.34
C ALA A 93 -14.83 -9.31 -3.78
N ASP A 94 -16.12 -9.06 -3.98
CA ASP A 94 -16.76 -8.97 -5.30
C ASP A 94 -16.40 -7.69 -6.07
N SER A 95 -15.75 -6.71 -5.43
CA SER A 95 -15.21 -5.51 -6.09
C SER A 95 -13.82 -5.71 -6.67
N TYR A 96 -13.13 -6.80 -6.35
CA TYR A 96 -11.77 -7.04 -6.82
C TYR A 96 -11.75 -7.28 -8.33
N LYS A 97 -10.84 -6.62 -9.03
CA LYS A 97 -10.74 -6.73 -10.49
C LYS A 97 -9.98 -7.97 -10.97
N CYS A 98 -9.15 -8.53 -10.13
CA CYS A 98 -8.28 -9.66 -10.46
C CYS A 98 -8.32 -10.72 -9.35
N GLU A 99 -8.13 -11.97 -9.74
CA GLU A 99 -7.81 -13.04 -8.79
C GLU A 99 -6.44 -12.77 -8.16
N MET A 100 -6.37 -12.87 -6.84
CA MET A 100 -5.20 -12.56 -6.03
C MET A 100 -4.66 -13.81 -5.33
N ILE A 101 -3.43 -13.73 -4.84
CA ILE A 101 -2.90 -14.74 -3.92
C ILE A 101 -3.59 -14.63 -2.55
N GLU A 102 -3.60 -15.73 -1.82
CA GLU A 102 -4.30 -15.85 -0.53
C GLU A 102 -3.81 -14.83 0.50
N GLU A 103 -2.52 -14.53 0.53
CA GLU A 103 -1.92 -13.54 1.43
C GLU A 103 -2.42 -12.11 1.16
N HIS A 104 -2.61 -11.76 -0.12
CA HIS A 104 -3.14 -10.43 -0.48
C HIS A 104 -4.62 -10.31 -0.07
N GLU A 105 -5.44 -11.33 -0.35
CA GLU A 105 -6.83 -11.36 0.13
C GLU A 105 -6.92 -11.35 1.65
N LEU A 106 -6.01 -12.06 2.35
CA LEU A 106 -5.95 -12.06 3.80
C LEU A 106 -5.66 -10.65 4.35
N LEU A 107 -4.74 -9.91 3.73
CA LEU A 107 -4.44 -8.52 4.07
C LEU A 107 -5.70 -7.66 3.91
N LEU A 108 -6.34 -7.70 2.75
CA LEU A 108 -7.52 -6.89 2.43
C LEU A 108 -8.70 -7.17 3.38
N ARG A 109 -8.95 -8.43 3.72
CA ARG A 109 -10.03 -8.82 4.64
C ARG A 109 -9.81 -8.32 6.07
N ASN A 110 -8.56 -8.09 6.50
CA ASN A 110 -8.26 -7.67 7.87
C ASN A 110 -8.11 -6.15 8.03
N ILE A 111 -7.43 -5.49 7.09
CA ILE A 111 -7.10 -4.06 7.23
C ILE A 111 -7.43 -3.21 6.01
N GLY A 112 -7.90 -3.81 4.91
CA GLY A 112 -8.08 -3.11 3.63
C GLY A 112 -6.76 -2.73 2.96
N GLY A 113 -6.86 -2.06 1.80
CA GLY A 113 -5.71 -1.52 1.07
C GLY A 113 -5.47 -0.05 1.40
N ILE A 114 -4.21 0.40 1.39
CA ILE A 114 -3.83 1.79 1.69
C ILE A 114 -4.24 2.68 0.50
N LYS A 115 -5.17 3.60 0.73
CA LYS A 115 -5.61 4.58 -0.27
C LYS A 115 -4.76 5.83 -0.23
N GLU A 116 -4.42 6.29 0.95
CA GLU A 116 -3.55 7.43 1.17
C GLU A 116 -2.68 7.17 2.40
N SER A 117 -1.45 7.66 2.37
CA SER A 117 -0.59 7.82 3.54
C SER A 117 -0.41 9.31 3.83
N PHE A 118 -0.10 9.66 5.05
CA PHE A 118 0.10 11.05 5.44
C PHE A 118 1.24 11.20 6.44
N ASN A 119 1.99 12.30 6.30
CA ASN A 119 3.20 12.58 7.07
C ASN A 119 4.13 11.34 7.14
N GLU A 120 4.31 10.69 6.02
CA GLU A 120 4.98 9.39 5.88
C GLU A 120 6.50 9.50 5.87
N PRO A 121 7.25 8.39 6.09
CA PRO A 121 8.69 8.35 5.88
C PRO A 121 9.03 8.61 4.39
N GLU A 122 10.04 9.44 4.11
CA GLU A 122 10.46 9.80 2.75
C GLU A 122 10.86 8.57 1.90
N ASP A 123 11.49 7.56 2.52
CA ASP A 123 11.96 6.33 1.83
C ASP A 123 10.99 5.15 2.00
N SER A 124 9.74 5.39 2.36
CA SER A 124 8.73 4.34 2.56
C SER A 124 8.15 3.83 1.25
N PHE A 125 7.77 2.55 1.24
CA PHE A 125 6.96 1.95 0.16
C PHE A 125 5.54 2.55 0.04
N THR A 126 5.15 3.45 0.94
CA THR A 126 3.90 4.21 0.85
C THR A 126 4.10 5.60 0.25
N ASN A 127 5.34 6.06 0.09
CA ASN A 127 5.62 7.39 -0.43
C ASN A 127 5.31 7.50 -1.93
N ASN A 128 4.66 8.61 -2.32
CA ASN A 128 4.32 8.93 -3.71
C ASN A 128 3.45 7.86 -4.43
N GLN A 129 2.59 7.15 -3.69
CA GLN A 129 1.74 6.10 -4.22
C GLN A 129 0.33 6.62 -4.53
N ASN A 130 -0.27 6.17 -5.65
CA ASN A 130 -1.69 6.35 -5.92
C ASN A 130 -2.55 5.36 -5.13
N PHE A 131 -2.02 4.15 -4.92
CA PHE A 131 -2.59 3.14 -4.03
C PHE A 131 -1.57 2.06 -3.69
N VAL A 132 -1.78 1.38 -2.56
CA VAL A 132 -1.06 0.17 -2.16
C VAL A 132 -2.07 -0.90 -1.74
N PHE A 133 -2.02 -2.09 -2.35
CA PHE A 133 -2.83 -3.28 -2.07
C PHE A 133 -4.32 -3.22 -2.45
N ILE A 134 -4.90 -2.11 -2.90
CA ILE A 134 -6.35 -1.97 -3.12
C ILE A 134 -6.84 -2.91 -4.24
N GLY A 135 -7.72 -3.85 -3.91
CA GLY A 135 -8.17 -4.90 -4.81
C GLY A 135 -8.90 -4.41 -6.06
N SER A 136 -9.72 -3.37 -5.94
CA SER A 136 -10.41 -2.74 -7.08
C SER A 136 -9.49 -1.88 -7.98
N GLU A 137 -8.29 -1.57 -7.52
CA GLU A 137 -7.29 -0.81 -8.28
C GLU A 137 -6.23 -1.73 -8.92
N CYS A 138 -6.05 -2.96 -8.41
CA CYS A 138 -5.11 -3.92 -8.97
C CYS A 138 -5.34 -4.18 -10.46
N MET A 139 -4.25 -4.42 -11.19
CA MET A 139 -4.28 -4.69 -12.62
C MET A 139 -3.29 -5.80 -12.99
N ARG A 140 -3.53 -6.47 -14.14
CA ARG A 140 -2.59 -7.47 -14.66
C ARG A 140 -1.64 -6.85 -15.68
N GLY A 141 -0.39 -7.32 -15.63
CA GLY A 141 0.68 -6.85 -16.52
C GLY A 141 1.09 -5.40 -16.24
N ILE A 142 1.84 -4.83 -17.17
CA ILE A 142 2.38 -3.46 -17.08
C ILE A 142 1.54 -2.43 -17.88
N GLY A 143 0.37 -2.84 -18.38
CA GLY A 143 -0.54 -1.94 -19.07
C GLY A 143 0.08 -1.25 -20.28
N ASP A 144 -0.07 0.08 -20.35
CA ASP A 144 0.40 0.90 -21.49
C ASP A 144 1.94 0.93 -21.62
N TRP A 145 2.69 0.43 -20.61
CA TRP A 145 4.16 0.31 -20.69
C TRP A 145 4.65 -0.86 -21.53
N ASP A 146 3.75 -1.74 -22.05
CA ASP A 146 4.14 -2.93 -22.77
C ASP A 146 4.88 -2.63 -24.08
N ASP A 147 4.45 -1.60 -24.81
CA ASP A 147 5.11 -1.13 -26.05
C ASP A 147 6.50 -0.54 -25.74
N TYR A 148 6.60 0.28 -24.68
CA TYR A 148 7.88 0.81 -24.22
C TYR A 148 8.85 -0.31 -23.86
N TYR A 149 8.42 -1.28 -23.05
CA TYR A 149 9.23 -2.41 -22.65
C TYR A 149 9.69 -3.25 -23.84
N SER A 150 8.80 -3.49 -24.82
CA SER A 150 9.14 -4.19 -26.07
C SER A 150 10.25 -3.47 -26.83
N MET A 151 10.14 -2.16 -26.99
CA MET A 151 11.16 -1.32 -27.64
C MET A 151 12.51 -1.42 -26.90
N MET A 152 12.51 -1.30 -25.58
CA MET A 152 13.75 -1.41 -24.79
C MET A 152 14.42 -2.78 -24.91
N CYS A 153 13.64 -3.87 -24.92
CA CYS A 153 14.18 -5.21 -25.14
C CYS A 153 14.74 -5.43 -26.54
N GLU A 154 14.12 -4.83 -27.58
CA GLU A 154 14.65 -4.86 -28.94
C GLU A 154 15.99 -4.14 -29.06
N ASP A 155 16.12 -2.97 -28.46
CA ASP A 155 17.35 -2.18 -28.48
C ASP A 155 18.50 -2.91 -27.77
N ASP A 156 18.24 -3.50 -26.60
CA ASP A 156 19.22 -4.24 -25.80
C ASP A 156 19.40 -5.69 -26.26
N LYS A 157 18.61 -6.17 -27.21
CA LYS A 157 18.60 -7.55 -27.74
C LYS A 157 18.42 -8.59 -26.66
N CYS A 158 17.55 -8.33 -25.72
CA CYS A 158 17.17 -9.24 -24.65
C CYS A 158 15.77 -9.85 -24.86
N GLU A 159 15.51 -10.96 -24.19
CA GLU A 159 14.21 -11.60 -24.20
C GLU A 159 13.26 -10.87 -23.22
N LYS A 160 12.05 -10.59 -23.69
CA LYS A 160 11.02 -9.94 -22.87
C LYS A 160 10.48 -10.89 -21.81
N ILE A 161 10.36 -10.45 -20.56
CA ILE A 161 9.65 -11.18 -19.51
C ILE A 161 8.14 -11.13 -19.83
N ASP A 162 7.49 -12.29 -19.84
CA ASP A 162 6.02 -12.35 -19.92
C ASP A 162 5.40 -12.01 -18.57
N SER A 163 5.06 -10.73 -18.42
CA SER A 163 4.41 -10.21 -17.22
C SER A 163 2.88 -10.17 -17.31
N SER A 164 2.28 -10.73 -18.34
CA SER A 164 0.83 -10.66 -18.60
C SER A 164 -0.02 -11.19 -17.43
N ASN A 165 0.49 -12.18 -16.68
CA ASN A 165 -0.14 -12.74 -15.50
C ASN A 165 0.28 -12.10 -14.17
N TYR A 166 1.29 -11.23 -14.16
CA TYR A 166 1.71 -10.55 -12.94
C TYR A 166 0.61 -9.61 -12.46
N LEU A 167 0.42 -9.52 -11.16
CA LEU A 167 -0.58 -8.63 -10.58
C LEU A 167 0.10 -7.43 -9.94
N ALA A 168 -0.13 -6.24 -10.51
CA ALA A 168 0.28 -4.97 -9.94
C ALA A 168 -0.61 -4.62 -8.75
N PHE A 169 -0.02 -4.45 -7.58
CA PHE A 169 -0.68 -4.17 -6.31
C PHE A 169 -0.25 -2.83 -5.68
N VAL A 170 0.73 -2.16 -6.30
CA VAL A 170 1.12 -0.77 -6.02
C VAL A 170 1.24 -0.04 -7.34
N TYR A 171 0.77 1.19 -7.37
CA TYR A 171 0.89 2.10 -8.50
C TYR A 171 1.41 3.45 -8.02
N GLU A 172 2.57 3.85 -8.54
CA GLU A 172 3.18 5.13 -8.19
C GLU A 172 2.63 6.27 -9.05
N ALA A 173 2.69 7.49 -8.53
CA ALA A 173 2.23 8.69 -9.23
C ALA A 173 2.98 8.95 -10.56
N ASN A 174 4.24 8.49 -10.67
CA ASN A 174 5.05 8.54 -11.90
C ASN A 174 4.73 7.41 -12.90
N GLY A 175 3.88 6.45 -12.53
CA GLY A 175 3.50 5.30 -13.36
C GLY A 175 4.31 4.03 -13.13
N ALA A 176 5.24 4.00 -12.17
CA ALA A 176 5.91 2.77 -11.78
C ALA A 176 4.93 1.80 -11.10
N LEU A 177 5.18 0.50 -11.23
CA LEU A 177 4.30 -0.57 -10.77
C LEU A 177 5.07 -1.56 -9.93
N THR A 178 4.61 -1.81 -8.70
CA THR A 178 5.05 -2.99 -7.95
C THR A 178 4.06 -4.12 -8.15
N MET A 179 4.55 -5.29 -8.54
CA MET A 179 3.73 -6.43 -8.91
C MET A 179 4.30 -7.74 -8.38
N TYR A 180 3.45 -8.74 -8.27
CA TYR A 180 3.91 -10.11 -7.99
C TYR A 180 3.49 -11.09 -9.09
N GLU A 181 4.32 -12.12 -9.27
CA GLU A 181 3.96 -13.29 -10.04
C GLU A 181 3.09 -14.24 -9.17
N PRO A 182 1.86 -14.60 -9.59
CA PRO A 182 0.94 -15.34 -8.71
C PRO A 182 1.44 -16.72 -8.26
N GLU A 183 2.17 -17.47 -9.09
CA GLU A 183 2.63 -18.83 -8.77
C GLU A 183 3.79 -18.82 -7.77
N SER A 184 4.81 -18.00 -8.02
CA SER A 184 6.01 -17.93 -7.17
C SER A 184 5.87 -16.92 -6.02
N LYS A 185 4.88 -16.03 -6.09
CA LYS A 185 4.66 -14.88 -5.21
C LYS A 185 5.81 -13.87 -5.18
N LYS A 186 6.77 -13.99 -6.13
CA LYS A 186 7.90 -13.07 -6.23
C LYS A 186 7.46 -11.69 -6.63
N VAL A 187 8.08 -10.69 -6.00
CA VAL A 187 7.79 -9.28 -6.23
C VAL A 187 8.81 -8.65 -7.16
N PHE A 188 8.31 -7.81 -8.05
CA PHE A 188 9.07 -7.03 -9.02
C PHE A 188 8.60 -5.58 -9.02
N LEU A 189 9.53 -4.67 -9.29
CA LEU A 189 9.23 -3.29 -9.63
C LEU A 189 9.40 -3.13 -11.14
N PHE A 190 8.41 -2.60 -11.83
CA PHE A 190 8.57 -2.02 -13.16
C PHE A 190 8.68 -0.50 -13.03
N SER A 191 9.81 0.04 -13.47
CA SER A 191 10.05 1.48 -13.43
C SER A 191 10.77 1.94 -14.69
N HIS A 192 10.28 3.03 -15.28
CA HIS A 192 10.73 3.54 -16.56
C HIS A 192 11.66 4.76 -16.45
N ASP A 193 11.88 5.31 -15.26
CA ASP A 193 12.53 6.61 -15.10
C ASP A 193 13.53 6.76 -13.94
N HIS A 194 13.67 5.77 -13.05
CA HIS A 194 14.53 5.90 -11.87
C HIS A 194 15.40 4.67 -11.58
N CYS A 195 16.62 4.94 -11.05
CA CYS A 195 17.39 3.96 -10.30
C CYS A 195 17.09 4.13 -8.82
N PHE A 196 16.49 3.14 -8.19
CA PHE A 196 16.18 3.16 -6.77
C PHE A 196 17.30 2.48 -5.97
N ASP A 197 17.69 3.08 -4.85
CA ASP A 197 18.73 2.54 -3.97
C ASP A 197 18.37 1.17 -3.37
N ASN A 198 17.07 0.88 -3.25
CA ASN A 198 16.51 -0.35 -2.65
C ASN A 198 16.22 -1.46 -3.67
N VAL A 199 16.61 -1.31 -4.95
CA VAL A 199 16.38 -2.32 -6.00
C VAL A 199 17.68 -2.81 -6.62
N GLU A 200 17.57 -3.92 -7.33
CA GLU A 200 18.62 -4.56 -8.11
C GLU A 200 18.13 -4.81 -9.53
N PHE A 201 19.03 -4.66 -10.51
CA PHE A 201 18.74 -4.99 -11.90
C PHE A 201 18.49 -6.50 -12.07
N ILE A 202 17.59 -6.83 -12.98
CA ILE A 202 17.43 -8.21 -13.43
C ILE A 202 18.42 -8.45 -14.57
N GLU A 203 19.21 -9.51 -14.46
CA GLU A 203 20.18 -9.89 -15.47
C GLU A 203 19.50 -10.06 -16.84
N ASN A 204 20.11 -9.52 -17.90
CA ASN A 204 19.58 -9.48 -19.26
C ASN A 204 18.22 -8.76 -19.41
N GLN A 205 17.99 -7.75 -18.59
CA GLN A 205 16.84 -6.83 -18.76
C GLN A 205 17.35 -5.39 -18.87
N PRO A 206 16.66 -4.53 -19.66
CA PRO A 206 17.00 -3.12 -19.78
C PRO A 206 16.91 -2.40 -18.43
N GLU A 207 17.79 -1.40 -18.22
CA GLU A 207 17.95 -0.70 -16.94
C GLU A 207 16.67 -0.06 -16.42
N TYR A 208 15.86 0.53 -17.28
CA TYR A 208 14.64 1.26 -16.91
C TYR A 208 13.38 0.42 -17.18
N THR A 209 13.37 -0.83 -16.73
CA THR A 209 12.26 -1.76 -16.86
C THR A 209 12.02 -2.54 -15.58
N PHE A 210 12.22 -3.87 -15.56
CA PHE A 210 12.02 -4.71 -14.39
C PHE A 210 13.21 -4.73 -13.43
N HIS A 211 12.89 -4.64 -12.14
CA HIS A 211 13.86 -4.71 -11.04
C HIS A 211 13.38 -5.71 -9.98
N LYS A 212 14.32 -6.17 -9.15
CA LYS A 212 14.04 -6.88 -7.90
C LYS A 212 14.29 -5.94 -6.73
N PHE A 213 13.51 -6.04 -5.68
CA PHE A 213 13.83 -5.34 -4.44
C PHE A 213 14.95 -6.06 -3.68
N LYS A 214 15.83 -5.30 -3.04
CA LYS A 214 16.86 -5.85 -2.15
C LYS A 214 16.20 -6.40 -0.89
N ASN A 215 16.47 -7.67 -0.56
CA ASN A 215 15.95 -8.36 0.62
C ASN A 215 14.41 -8.49 0.70
N VAL A 216 13.71 -8.35 -0.43
CA VAL A 216 12.26 -8.53 -0.56
C VAL A 216 12.03 -9.46 -1.73
N ASP A 217 11.80 -10.73 -1.45
CA ASP A 217 11.59 -11.74 -2.50
C ASP A 217 10.11 -11.95 -2.83
N THR A 218 9.23 -11.92 -1.81
CA THR A 218 7.82 -12.28 -1.94
C THR A 218 6.88 -11.14 -1.52
N PHE A 219 5.60 -11.29 -1.86
CA PHE A 219 4.56 -10.36 -1.40
C PHE A 219 4.53 -10.20 0.13
N THR A 220 4.69 -11.31 0.87
CA THR A 220 4.76 -11.25 2.33
C THR A 220 5.97 -10.46 2.82
N ASP A 221 7.13 -10.66 2.19
CA ASP A 221 8.34 -9.89 2.53
C ASP A 221 8.15 -8.40 2.25
N TYR A 222 7.45 -8.05 1.15
CA TYR A 222 7.14 -6.66 0.82
C TYR A 222 6.26 -6.00 1.90
N VAL A 223 5.21 -6.69 2.32
CA VAL A 223 4.31 -6.21 3.40
C VAL A 223 5.04 -6.04 4.72
N GLU A 224 5.92 -6.99 5.05
CA GLU A 224 6.71 -6.96 6.28
C GLU A 224 7.82 -5.90 6.26
N GLU A 225 8.42 -5.62 5.09
CA GLU A 225 9.38 -4.53 4.92
C GLU A 225 8.70 -3.17 5.02
N LEU A 226 7.54 -2.99 4.37
CA LEU A 226 6.73 -1.79 4.52
C LEU A 226 6.41 -1.52 6.01
N ALA A 227 6.00 -2.56 6.74
CA ALA A 227 5.74 -2.43 8.18
C ALA A 227 6.99 -2.07 8.97
N ASP A 228 8.16 -2.63 8.63
CA ASP A 228 9.44 -2.36 9.28
C ASP A 228 9.90 -0.92 9.08
N GLN A 229 9.70 -0.35 7.89
CA GLN A 229 9.98 1.06 7.58
C GLN A 229 9.15 1.98 8.52
N TRP A 230 7.86 1.68 8.66
CA TRP A 230 6.98 2.45 9.55
C TRP A 230 7.28 2.24 11.04
N VAL A 231 7.63 1.01 11.47
CA VAL A 231 8.04 0.74 12.85
C VAL A 231 9.27 1.54 13.26
N LYS A 232 10.22 1.77 12.34
CA LYS A 232 11.42 2.60 12.58
C LYS A 232 11.09 4.09 12.66
N PHE A 233 10.01 4.53 12.05
CA PHE A 233 9.59 5.91 11.96
C PHE A 233 8.69 6.36 13.11
N ILE A 234 7.87 5.47 13.66
CA ILE A 234 6.94 5.75 14.77
C ILE A 234 7.61 5.57 16.15
N LYS A 235 6.94 6.07 17.20
CA LYS A 235 7.35 5.90 18.61
C LYS A 235 6.96 4.56 19.20
#